data_73808992c14b5a9d1819a51f6e4d7817
#
_entry.id   73808992c14b5a9d1819a51f6e4d7817
#
_cell.length_a   1.000
_cell.length_b   1.000
_cell.length_c   1.000
_cell.angle_alpha   90.00
_cell.angle_beta   90.00
_cell.angle_gamma   90.00
#
_symmetry.space_group_name_H-M   'P 1'
#
loop_
_entity.id
_entity.type
_entity.pdbx_description
1 polymer ?
#
loop_
_entity_poly.entity_id
_entity_poly.type
_entity_poly.pdbx_seq_one_letter_code
_entity_poly.pdbx_strand_id
1 'polypeptide(L)'
;MIDINKLNDNQKSAVMHIDGPCMVLAGPGSGKTRVITYRIVNMALNNNINPKTILAISFTKASSTEMKNRAISLSHDARLNSVNYGTFHSVFFRILRFFEKYELDCILDEKSKKFAIKGILKNLNVENAEDDDTIL
;
A
#
# COMPACT_ATOMS: atom_id res chain seq x y z
N MET A 1 -15.98 -18.86 7.04
CA MET A 1 -16.84 -17.75 6.53
C MET A 1 -16.76 -16.60 7.51
N ILE A 2 -16.48 -15.37 7.06
CA ILE A 2 -16.39 -14.22 7.98
C ILE A 2 -17.78 -13.74 8.38
N ASP A 3 -17.91 -13.32 9.64
CA ASP A 3 -19.14 -12.73 10.15
C ASP A 3 -19.24 -11.26 9.73
N ILE A 4 -19.98 -11.00 8.64
CA ILE A 4 -20.23 -9.66 8.11
C ILE A 4 -21.31 -8.91 8.91
N ASN A 5 -22.00 -9.56 9.86
CA ASN A 5 -23.04 -8.92 10.66
C ASN A 5 -22.47 -7.87 11.64
N LYS A 6 -21.15 -7.92 11.88
CA LYS A 6 -20.43 -6.92 12.66
C LYS A 6 -20.22 -5.59 11.91
N LEU A 7 -20.64 -5.50 10.67
CA LEU A 7 -20.53 -4.31 9.81
C LEU A 7 -21.90 -3.62 9.71
N ASN A 8 -21.89 -2.29 9.59
CA ASN A 8 -23.12 -1.56 9.22
C ASN A 8 -23.42 -1.73 7.72
N ASP A 9 -24.59 -1.31 7.28
CA ASP A 9 -25.09 -1.58 5.93
C ASP A 9 -24.20 -0.96 4.84
N ASN A 10 -23.69 0.25 5.03
CA ASN A 10 -22.77 0.89 4.09
C ASN A 10 -21.43 0.14 4.01
N GLN A 11 -20.91 -0.32 5.15
CA GLN A 11 -19.70 -1.13 5.21
C GLN A 11 -19.91 -2.49 4.54
N LYS A 12 -21.07 -3.15 4.77
CA LYS A 12 -21.44 -4.40 4.10
C LYS A 12 -21.50 -4.21 2.58
N SER A 13 -22.17 -3.16 2.11
CA SER A 13 -22.26 -2.84 0.69
C SER A 13 -20.87 -2.71 0.06
N ALA A 14 -19.96 -1.97 0.69
CA ALA A 14 -18.57 -1.82 0.22
C ALA A 14 -17.80 -3.14 0.20
N VAL A 15 -18.00 -4.02 1.20
CA VAL A 15 -17.35 -5.33 1.28
C VAL A 15 -17.87 -6.29 0.21
N MET A 16 -19.17 -6.26 -0.06
CA MET A 16 -19.82 -7.17 -1.02
C MET A 16 -19.65 -6.75 -2.48
N HIS A 17 -19.27 -5.49 -2.74
CA HIS A 17 -19.01 -5.02 -4.10
C HIS A 17 -17.71 -5.62 -4.63
N ILE A 18 -17.78 -6.59 -5.52
CA ILE A 18 -16.63 -7.33 -6.06
C ILE A 18 -16.20 -6.79 -7.42
N ASP A 19 -17.15 -6.64 -8.34
CA ASP A 19 -16.85 -6.28 -9.72
C ASP A 19 -16.92 -4.78 -9.98
N GLY A 20 -15.99 -4.31 -10.81
CA GLY A 20 -15.93 -2.93 -11.24
C GLY A 20 -15.33 -1.96 -10.21
N PRO A 21 -15.16 -0.68 -10.60
CA PRO A 21 -14.61 0.34 -9.74
C PRO A 21 -15.58 0.71 -8.60
N CYS A 22 -15.03 0.90 -7.40
CA CYS A 22 -15.77 1.30 -6.22
C CYS A 22 -14.98 2.36 -5.44
N MET A 23 -15.61 3.50 -5.18
CA MET A 23 -15.06 4.54 -4.32
C MET A 23 -15.86 4.62 -3.02
N VAL A 24 -15.16 4.51 -1.89
CA VAL A 24 -15.77 4.60 -0.55
C VAL A 24 -15.32 5.89 0.12
N LEU A 25 -16.24 6.81 0.34
CA LEU A 25 -15.97 8.05 1.09
C LEU A 25 -16.20 7.78 2.59
N ALA A 26 -15.16 8.01 3.38
CA ALA A 26 -15.17 7.65 4.79
C ALA A 26 -14.30 8.60 5.62
N GLY A 27 -14.89 9.21 6.64
CA GLY A 27 -14.20 10.11 7.57
C GLY A 27 -13.23 9.37 8.52
N PRO A 28 -12.47 10.10 9.34
CA PRO A 28 -11.67 9.51 10.42
C PRO A 28 -12.55 8.68 11.35
N GLY A 29 -12.02 7.53 11.82
CA GLY A 29 -12.76 6.64 12.75
C GLY A 29 -13.90 5.81 12.14
N SER A 30 -14.27 6.01 10.87
CA SER A 30 -15.38 5.30 10.21
C SER A 30 -15.14 3.81 9.94
N GLY A 31 -13.94 3.30 10.23
CA GLY A 31 -13.59 1.90 10.02
C GLY A 31 -13.07 1.56 8.62
N LYS A 32 -12.48 2.51 7.89
CA LYS A 32 -11.90 2.28 6.54
C LYS A 32 -11.04 1.03 6.46
N THR A 33 -10.06 0.89 7.35
CA THR A 33 -9.17 -0.27 7.38
C THR A 33 -9.93 -1.57 7.64
N ARG A 34 -10.97 -1.51 8.48
CA ARG A 34 -11.87 -2.65 8.73
C ARG A 34 -12.59 -3.09 7.47
N VAL A 35 -13.18 -2.15 6.73
CA VAL A 35 -13.87 -2.45 5.46
C VAL A 35 -12.93 -3.08 4.45
N ILE A 36 -11.73 -2.52 4.25
CA ILE A 36 -10.73 -3.07 3.32
C ILE A 36 -10.34 -4.49 3.74
N THR A 37 -10.07 -4.72 5.03
CA THR A 37 -9.71 -6.04 5.56
C THR A 37 -10.81 -7.07 5.31
N TYR A 38 -12.06 -6.73 5.65
CA TYR A 38 -13.22 -7.60 5.39
C TYR A 38 -13.42 -7.87 3.90
N ARG A 39 -13.21 -6.87 3.03
CA ARG A 39 -13.30 -7.02 1.59
C ARG A 39 -12.26 -8.00 1.05
N ILE A 40 -11.00 -7.89 1.48
CA ILE A 40 -9.92 -8.83 1.09
C ILE A 40 -10.29 -10.26 1.47
N VAL A 41 -10.75 -10.48 2.70
CA VAL A 41 -11.16 -11.80 3.17
C VAL A 41 -12.37 -12.31 2.39
N ASN A 42 -13.36 -11.45 2.13
CA ASN A 42 -14.55 -11.81 1.35
C ASN A 42 -14.19 -12.23 -0.08
N MET A 43 -13.31 -11.48 -0.75
CA MET A 43 -12.83 -11.82 -2.10
C MET A 43 -12.15 -13.18 -2.13
N ALA A 44 -11.24 -13.43 -1.19
CA ALA A 44 -10.44 -14.65 -1.18
C ALA A 44 -11.21 -15.90 -0.75
N LEU A 45 -12.08 -15.78 0.28
CA LEU A 45 -12.68 -16.94 0.93
C LEU A 45 -14.13 -17.21 0.52
N ASN A 46 -14.93 -16.17 0.28
CA ASN A 46 -16.33 -16.33 -0.08
C ASN A 46 -16.53 -16.31 -1.61
N ASN A 47 -15.71 -15.53 -2.35
CA ASN A 47 -15.81 -15.42 -3.79
C ASN A 47 -14.73 -16.24 -4.53
N ASN A 48 -13.94 -17.03 -3.81
CA ASN A 48 -12.90 -17.90 -4.37
C ASN A 48 -11.89 -17.20 -5.30
N ILE A 49 -11.68 -15.90 -5.12
CA ILE A 49 -10.67 -15.16 -5.87
C ILE A 49 -9.28 -15.60 -5.36
N ASN A 50 -8.39 -15.95 -6.29
CA ASN A 50 -7.05 -16.37 -5.92
C ASN A 50 -6.34 -15.26 -5.13
N PRO A 51 -5.91 -15.49 -3.87
CA PRO A 51 -5.25 -14.47 -3.07
C PRO A 51 -4.01 -13.83 -3.72
N LYS A 52 -3.29 -14.57 -4.56
CA LYS A 52 -2.12 -14.06 -5.29
C LYS A 52 -2.47 -12.96 -6.32
N THR A 53 -3.72 -12.90 -6.78
CA THR A 53 -4.20 -11.87 -7.71
C THR A 53 -4.77 -10.64 -7.02
N ILE A 54 -4.91 -10.69 -5.69
CA ILE A 54 -5.37 -9.54 -4.90
C ILE A 54 -4.19 -8.66 -4.55
N LEU A 55 -4.31 -7.37 -4.84
CA LEU A 55 -3.33 -6.35 -4.48
C LEU A 55 -3.97 -5.34 -3.53
N ALA A 56 -3.41 -5.22 -2.32
CA ALA A 56 -3.84 -4.27 -1.30
C ALA A 56 -2.72 -3.24 -1.06
N ILE A 57 -3.00 -1.99 -1.42
CA ILE A 57 -2.01 -0.90 -1.33
C ILE A 57 -2.40 0.06 -0.20
N SER A 58 -1.40 0.49 0.55
CA SER A 58 -1.55 1.55 1.55
C SER A 58 -0.44 2.59 1.41
N PHE A 59 -0.56 3.70 2.15
CA PHE A 59 0.45 4.74 2.10
C PHE A 59 1.73 4.35 2.86
N THR A 60 1.59 3.70 4.02
CA THR A 60 2.74 3.33 4.86
C THR A 60 2.96 1.83 4.95
N LYS A 61 4.21 1.41 5.18
CA LYS A 61 4.57 0.02 5.42
C LYS A 61 3.86 -0.53 6.67
N ALA A 62 3.75 0.27 7.71
CA ALA A 62 3.05 -0.12 8.94
C ALA A 62 1.58 -0.44 8.66
N SER A 63 0.86 0.43 7.92
CA SER A 63 -0.54 0.18 7.56
C SER A 63 -0.73 -1.06 6.69
N SER A 64 0.17 -1.33 5.74
CA SER A 64 0.09 -2.53 4.92
C SER A 64 0.32 -3.81 5.73
N THR A 65 1.26 -3.78 6.67
CA THR A 65 1.52 -4.89 7.59
C THR A 65 0.34 -5.13 8.54
N GLU A 66 -0.22 -4.06 9.09
CA GLU A 66 -1.41 -4.14 9.95
C GLU A 66 -2.60 -4.74 9.21
N MET A 67 -2.84 -4.30 7.97
CA MET A 67 -3.91 -4.84 7.12
C MET A 67 -3.74 -6.34 6.88
N LYS A 68 -2.53 -6.80 6.57
CA LYS A 68 -2.20 -8.22 6.44
C LYS A 68 -2.51 -8.99 7.72
N ASN A 69 -1.99 -8.53 8.85
CA ASN A 69 -2.18 -9.21 10.14
C ASN A 69 -3.66 -9.29 10.53
N ARG A 70 -4.41 -8.20 10.32
CA ARG A 70 -5.86 -8.17 10.57
C ARG A 70 -6.62 -9.14 9.66
N ALA A 71 -6.26 -9.25 8.37
CA ALA A 71 -6.93 -10.18 7.46
C ALA A 71 -6.72 -11.63 7.89
N ILE A 72 -5.49 -11.99 8.27
CA ILE A 72 -5.17 -13.34 8.78
C ILE A 72 -5.90 -13.61 10.11
N SER A 73 -5.85 -12.68 11.06
CA SER A 73 -6.53 -12.83 12.36
C SER A 73 -8.05 -12.94 12.23
N LEU A 74 -8.64 -12.22 11.27
CA LEU A 74 -10.08 -12.24 11.03
C LEU A 74 -10.58 -13.57 10.47
N SER A 75 -9.78 -14.17 9.60
CA SER A 75 -10.17 -15.38 8.85
C SER A 75 -9.59 -16.67 9.41
N HIS A 76 -8.51 -16.58 10.19
CA HIS A 76 -7.68 -17.72 10.61
C HIS A 76 -7.21 -18.59 9.42
N ASP A 77 -7.04 -17.98 8.23
CA ASP A 77 -6.69 -18.68 6.99
C ASP A 77 -5.32 -18.21 6.46
N ALA A 78 -4.37 -19.15 6.44
CA ALA A 78 -3.01 -18.88 5.98
C ALA A 78 -2.91 -18.50 4.50
N ARG A 79 -3.92 -18.81 3.67
CA ARG A 79 -3.96 -18.42 2.25
C ARG A 79 -3.86 -16.91 2.05
N LEU A 80 -4.35 -16.13 3.00
CA LEU A 80 -4.27 -14.66 2.96
C LEU A 80 -2.84 -14.12 3.06
N ASN A 81 -1.86 -14.93 3.45
CA ASN A 81 -0.44 -14.54 3.34
C ASN A 81 0.00 -14.34 1.90
N SER A 82 -0.70 -14.95 0.94
CA SER A 82 -0.38 -14.86 -0.50
C SER A 82 -0.96 -13.61 -1.17
N VAL A 83 -1.80 -12.84 -0.49
CA VAL A 83 -2.27 -11.53 -0.97
C VAL A 83 -1.08 -10.59 -1.05
N ASN A 84 -1.02 -9.79 -2.10
CA ASN A 84 0.03 -8.79 -2.30
C ASN A 84 -0.28 -7.55 -1.47
N TYR A 85 0.32 -7.43 -0.29
CA TYR A 85 0.23 -6.22 0.53
C TYR A 85 1.46 -5.34 0.29
N GLY A 86 1.28 -4.04 0.17
CA GLY A 86 2.41 -3.14 -0.03
C GLY A 86 2.06 -1.66 0.02
N THR A 87 3.09 -0.83 -0.13
CA THR A 87 2.92 0.60 -0.38
C THR A 87 2.97 0.87 -1.88
N PHE A 88 2.48 2.05 -2.31
CA PHE A 88 2.63 2.49 -3.70
C PHE A 88 4.08 2.34 -4.18
N HIS A 89 5.04 2.87 -3.43
CA HIS A 89 6.46 2.79 -3.78
C HIS A 89 6.94 1.34 -3.94
N SER A 90 6.62 0.46 -3.00
CA SER A 90 7.07 -0.94 -3.07
C SER A 90 6.46 -1.72 -4.22
N VAL A 91 5.22 -1.41 -4.58
CA VAL A 91 4.52 -2.06 -5.71
C VAL A 91 5.07 -1.57 -7.03
N PHE A 92 5.17 -0.24 -7.21
CA PHE A 92 5.70 0.35 -8.45
C PHE A 92 7.17 -0.02 -8.66
N PHE A 93 7.98 -0.06 -7.62
CA PHE A 93 9.36 -0.51 -7.73
C PHE A 93 9.47 -1.97 -8.18
N ARG A 94 8.59 -2.88 -7.70
CA ARG A 94 8.54 -4.26 -8.22
C ARG A 94 8.19 -4.31 -9.70
N ILE A 95 7.27 -3.45 -10.16
CA ILE A 95 6.90 -3.33 -11.57
C ILE A 95 8.11 -2.87 -12.39
N LEU A 96 8.79 -1.80 -11.95
CA LEU A 96 10.01 -1.29 -12.62
C LEU A 96 11.11 -2.35 -12.69
N ARG A 97 11.34 -3.09 -11.62
CA ARG A 97 12.31 -4.19 -11.64
C ARG A 97 11.97 -5.26 -12.67
N PHE A 98 10.69 -5.56 -12.82
CA PHE A 98 10.26 -6.60 -13.75
C PHE A 98 10.37 -6.16 -15.21
N PHE A 99 9.95 -4.93 -15.54
CA PHE A 99 9.92 -4.45 -16.93
C PHE A 99 11.20 -3.73 -17.35
N GLU A 100 11.79 -2.93 -16.46
CA GLU A 100 12.93 -2.04 -16.78
C GLU A 100 14.25 -2.55 -16.19
N LYS A 101 14.25 -3.70 -15.52
CA LYS A 101 15.43 -4.32 -14.88
C LYS A 101 16.15 -3.40 -13.87
N TYR A 102 15.44 -2.45 -13.26
CA TYR A 102 16.02 -1.66 -12.17
C TYR A 102 16.44 -2.55 -11.01
N GLU A 103 17.65 -2.35 -10.50
CA GLU A 103 18.18 -3.03 -9.32
C GLU A 103 18.01 -2.20 -8.05
N LEU A 104 18.24 -2.78 -6.88
CA LEU A 104 18.10 -2.07 -5.60
C LEU A 104 19.15 -0.96 -5.43
N ASP A 105 20.30 -1.10 -6.06
CA ASP A 105 21.39 -0.12 -6.10
C ASP A 105 21.04 1.15 -6.90
N CYS A 106 20.00 1.09 -7.74
CA CYS A 106 19.45 2.29 -8.41
C CYS A 106 18.69 3.22 -7.44
N ILE A 107 18.40 2.78 -6.22
CA ILE A 107 17.77 3.63 -5.20
C ILE A 107 18.87 4.38 -4.46
N LEU A 108 18.91 5.69 -4.64
CA LEU A 108 19.85 6.54 -3.90
C LEU A 108 19.57 6.50 -2.40
N ASP A 109 20.60 6.30 -1.61
CA ASP A 109 20.52 6.54 -0.17
C ASP A 109 20.47 8.06 0.13
N GLU A 110 20.09 8.43 1.35
CA GLU A 110 19.93 9.85 1.73
C GLU A 110 21.22 10.67 1.55
N LYS A 111 22.39 10.07 1.73
CA LYS A 111 23.69 10.76 1.53
C LYS A 111 23.93 11.04 0.04
N SER A 112 23.76 10.03 -0.79
CA SER A 112 23.92 10.15 -2.24
C SER A 112 22.92 11.12 -2.85
N LYS A 113 21.67 11.10 -2.36
CA LYS A 113 20.62 12.04 -2.73
C LYS A 113 21.01 13.48 -2.40
N LYS A 114 21.42 13.75 -1.14
CA LYS A 114 21.88 15.08 -0.72
C LYS A 114 23.08 15.54 -1.56
N PHE A 115 24.05 14.65 -1.79
CA PHE A 115 25.22 14.97 -2.62
C PHE A 115 24.83 15.35 -4.05
N ALA A 116 23.94 14.58 -4.68
CA ALA A 116 23.45 14.88 -6.03
C ALA A 116 22.71 16.22 -6.08
N ILE A 117 21.83 16.49 -5.10
CA ILE A 117 21.10 17.77 -5.02
C ILE A 117 22.08 18.95 -4.85
N LYS A 118 23.06 18.85 -3.93
CA LYS A 118 24.10 19.89 -3.77
C LYS A 118 24.84 20.18 -5.07
N GLY A 119 25.21 19.12 -5.80
CA GLY A 119 25.88 19.27 -7.11
C GLY A 119 25.00 20.01 -8.14
N ILE A 120 23.71 19.71 -8.19
CA ILE A 120 22.76 20.37 -9.09
C ILE A 120 22.59 21.85 -8.70
N LEU A 121 22.35 22.15 -7.42
CA LEU A 121 22.17 23.51 -6.94
C LEU A 121 23.41 24.38 -7.18
N LYS A 122 24.60 23.82 -7.01
CA LYS A 122 25.86 24.52 -7.32
C LYS A 122 25.99 24.84 -8.81
N ASN A 123 25.63 23.91 -9.68
CA ASN A 123 25.65 24.14 -11.13
C ASN A 123 24.63 25.19 -11.58
N LEU A 124 23.53 25.33 -10.85
CA LEU A 124 22.50 26.35 -11.10
C LEU A 124 22.79 27.69 -10.44
N ASN A 125 23.96 27.85 -9.77
CA ASN A 125 24.35 29.04 -9.01
C ASN A 125 23.31 29.51 -8.00
N VAL A 126 22.64 28.56 -7.32
CA VAL A 126 21.70 28.88 -6.24
C VAL A 126 22.48 29.32 -5.01
N GLU A 127 22.14 30.49 -4.46
CA GLU A 127 22.73 30.98 -3.19
C GLU A 127 22.41 29.99 -2.05
N ASN A 128 23.38 29.77 -1.16
CA ASN A 128 23.29 28.84 -0.04
C ASN A 128 23.09 27.36 -0.43
N ALA A 129 23.56 26.94 -1.62
CA ALA A 129 23.48 25.56 -2.10
C ALA A 129 24.17 24.53 -1.17
N GLU A 130 24.95 24.97 -0.18
CA GLU A 130 25.65 24.11 0.78
C GLU A 130 24.89 23.94 2.10
N ASP A 131 23.91 24.79 2.39
CA ASP A 131 23.09 24.69 3.60
C ASP A 131 22.12 23.52 3.55
N ASP A 132 22.13 22.70 4.61
CA ASP A 132 21.24 21.53 4.71
C ASP A 132 19.75 21.92 4.72
N ASP A 133 19.41 23.13 5.18
CA ASP A 133 18.03 23.67 5.18
C ASP A 133 17.51 24.02 3.76
N THR A 134 18.42 24.26 2.80
CA THR A 134 18.03 24.51 1.40
C THR A 134 17.71 23.21 0.64
N ILE A 135 18.05 22.03 1.22
CA ILE A 135 17.96 20.70 0.58
C ILE A 135 16.77 19.90 1.11
N LEU A 136 16.15 20.32 2.20
CA LEU A 136 14.95 19.73 2.79
C LEU A 136 13.71 20.25 2.12
#